data_ae7000d2776f2af955835d153fc2efd7
#
_entry.id   ae7000d2776f2af955835d153fc2efd7
#
_cell.length_a   1.000
_cell.length_b   1.000
_cell.length_c   1.000
_cell.angle_alpha   90.00
_cell.angle_beta   90.00
_cell.angle_gamma   90.00
#
_symmetry.space_group_name_H-M   'P 1'
#
loop_
_entity.id
_entity.type
_entity.pdbx_description
1 polymer ?
#
loop_
_entity_poly.entity_id
_entity_poly.type
_entity_poly.pdbx_seq_one_letter_code
_entity_poly.pdbx_strand_id
1 'polypeptide(L)'
;FKEIVEFLCEDIETITGIHIDPPFNEKGHEILFITPSGDVFAEPGIYTFMGYLMLFHELGLDYTLSTYASEGGNFGSFVSFDMAKKLNAKMYAEAKRLGSKWILGGECGHMWRVINQYMATYNGPAPEGMMDVPTSPITGTRFENARATKMVHIAEFTADLIHHNKLNLRPERNTGIITTF
;
A
#
# COMPACT_ATOMS: atom_id res chain seq x y z
N PHE A 1 -10.97 -11.67 0.23
CA PHE A 1 -9.71 -10.96 -0.08
C PHE A 1 -8.51 -11.91 0.02
N LYS A 2 -8.32 -12.59 1.16
CA LYS A 2 -7.19 -13.50 1.36
C LYS A 2 -7.13 -14.59 0.27
N GLU A 3 -8.21 -15.29 0.01
CA GLU A 3 -8.31 -16.32 -1.03
C GLU A 3 -7.95 -15.81 -2.43
N ILE A 4 -8.32 -14.56 -2.76
CA ILE A 4 -7.94 -13.93 -4.03
C ILE A 4 -6.42 -13.72 -4.08
N VAL A 5 -5.83 -13.22 -3.02
CA VAL A 5 -4.38 -12.98 -2.97
C VAL A 5 -3.59 -14.30 -3.04
N GLU A 6 -4.05 -15.34 -2.34
CA GLU A 6 -3.45 -16.68 -2.42
C GLU A 6 -3.47 -17.21 -3.85
N PHE A 7 -4.60 -17.06 -4.55
CA PHE A 7 -4.70 -17.43 -5.97
C PHE A 7 -3.74 -16.62 -6.86
N LEU A 8 -3.61 -15.32 -6.62
CA LEU A 8 -2.66 -14.49 -7.36
C LEU A 8 -1.19 -14.87 -7.09
N CYS A 9 -0.88 -15.33 -5.88
CA CYS A 9 0.45 -15.85 -5.56
C CYS A 9 0.75 -17.17 -6.31
N GLU A 10 -0.25 -18.05 -6.47
CA GLU A 10 -0.15 -19.26 -7.30
C GLU A 10 0.11 -18.89 -8.78
N ASP A 11 -0.57 -17.86 -9.30
CA ASP A 11 -0.32 -17.35 -10.64
C ASP A 11 1.10 -16.76 -10.79
N ILE A 12 1.58 -15.98 -9.82
CA ILE A 12 2.95 -15.48 -9.80
C ILE A 12 3.94 -16.65 -9.85
N GLU A 13 3.77 -17.67 -9.02
CA GLU A 13 4.65 -18.82 -8.98
C GLU A 13 4.63 -19.59 -10.32
N THR A 14 3.46 -19.77 -10.91
CA THR A 14 3.31 -20.40 -12.22
C THR A 14 4.04 -19.65 -13.33
N ILE A 15 3.95 -18.33 -13.34
CA ILE A 15 4.52 -17.48 -14.41
C ILE A 15 6.03 -17.25 -14.22
N THR A 16 6.47 -17.12 -12.98
CA THR A 16 7.83 -16.63 -12.66
C THR A 16 8.72 -17.66 -11.95
N GLY A 17 8.13 -18.70 -11.38
CA GLY A 17 8.82 -19.64 -10.49
C GLY A 17 9.11 -19.06 -9.08
N ILE A 18 8.59 -17.88 -8.75
CA ILE A 18 8.79 -17.25 -7.46
C ILE A 18 7.62 -17.56 -6.55
N HIS A 19 7.89 -18.26 -5.45
CA HIS A 19 6.90 -18.51 -4.41
C HIS A 19 6.80 -17.32 -3.45
N ILE A 20 5.59 -16.79 -3.25
CA ILE A 20 5.29 -15.68 -2.35
C ILE A 20 4.17 -16.09 -1.40
N ASP A 21 4.40 -15.95 -0.10
CA ASP A 21 3.40 -16.16 0.95
C ASP A 21 3.29 -14.86 1.78
N PRO A 22 2.39 -13.94 1.40
CA PRO A 22 2.27 -12.66 2.07
C PRO A 22 1.63 -12.79 3.45
N PRO A 23 2.17 -12.12 4.49
CA PRO A 23 1.60 -12.18 5.82
C PRO A 23 0.25 -11.45 5.90
N PHE A 24 -0.75 -12.11 6.51
CA PHE A 24 -2.08 -11.54 6.71
C PHE A 24 -2.42 -11.38 8.19
N ASN A 25 -2.81 -10.18 8.59
CA ASN A 25 -3.26 -9.86 9.94
C ASN A 25 -2.21 -10.14 11.04
N GLU A 26 -0.97 -10.27 10.66
CA GLU A 26 0.13 -10.59 11.56
C GLU A 26 0.62 -9.32 12.26
N LYS A 27 0.92 -9.46 13.55
CA LYS A 27 1.42 -8.37 14.37
C LYS A 27 2.93 -8.27 14.32
N GLY A 28 3.42 -7.03 14.48
CA GLY A 28 4.85 -6.75 14.66
C GLY A 28 5.57 -6.39 13.38
N HIS A 29 4.92 -6.46 12.23
CA HIS A 29 5.46 -5.95 10.98
C HIS A 29 5.50 -4.42 10.97
N GLU A 30 6.55 -3.87 10.38
CA GLU A 30 6.76 -2.42 10.34
C GLU A 30 5.68 -1.72 9.52
N ILE A 31 5.28 -2.30 8.40
CA ILE A 31 4.41 -1.69 7.41
C ILE A 31 3.06 -2.40 7.34
N LEU A 32 1.97 -1.63 7.43
CA LEU A 32 0.66 -2.11 6.99
C LEU A 32 0.45 -1.67 5.54
N PHE A 33 0.35 -2.64 4.62
CA PHE A 33 0.02 -2.33 3.23
C PHE A 33 -1.50 -2.30 3.04
N ILE A 34 -2.02 -1.18 2.57
CA ILE A 34 -3.42 -0.97 2.22
C ILE A 34 -3.54 -0.82 0.70
N THR A 35 -4.24 -1.76 0.08
CA THR A 35 -4.48 -1.75 -1.35
C THR A 35 -5.83 -1.12 -1.70
N PRO A 36 -5.94 -0.43 -2.83
CA PRO A 36 -7.22 -0.03 -3.39
C PRO A 36 -8.08 -1.25 -3.73
N SER A 37 -9.40 -1.11 -3.59
CA SER A 37 -10.33 -2.20 -3.95
C SER A 37 -10.26 -2.56 -5.43
N GLY A 38 -9.90 -1.62 -6.30
CA GLY A 38 -9.68 -1.85 -7.73
C GLY A 38 -8.59 -2.89 -8.03
N ASP A 39 -7.60 -3.01 -7.15
CA ASP A 39 -6.48 -3.95 -7.32
C ASP A 39 -6.90 -5.43 -7.22
N VAL A 40 -8.06 -5.70 -6.67
CA VAL A 40 -8.57 -7.07 -6.50
C VAL A 40 -9.86 -7.35 -7.26
N PHE A 41 -10.50 -6.32 -7.83
CA PHE A 41 -11.78 -6.46 -8.54
C PHE A 41 -11.72 -6.10 -10.02
N ALA A 42 -10.63 -5.50 -10.49
CA ALA A 42 -10.46 -5.10 -11.88
C ALA A 42 -9.19 -5.70 -12.48
N GLU A 43 -9.29 -6.29 -13.66
CA GLU A 43 -8.18 -6.97 -14.31
C GLU A 43 -6.87 -6.14 -14.37
N PRO A 44 -6.88 -4.85 -14.74
CA PRO A 44 -5.64 -4.05 -14.70
C PRO A 44 -5.05 -3.91 -13.29
N GLY A 45 -5.90 -3.77 -12.26
CA GLY A 45 -5.48 -3.66 -10.87
C GLY A 45 -4.85 -4.94 -10.34
N ILE A 46 -5.37 -6.11 -10.75
CA ILE A 46 -4.82 -7.41 -10.37
C ILE A 46 -3.34 -7.51 -10.73
N TYR A 47 -2.96 -7.16 -11.96
CA TYR A 47 -1.56 -7.18 -12.38
C TYR A 47 -0.69 -6.17 -11.61
N THR A 48 -1.26 -5.01 -11.28
CA THR A 48 -0.59 -4.02 -10.45
C THR A 48 -0.33 -4.58 -9.04
N PHE A 49 -1.32 -5.23 -8.45
CA PHE A 49 -1.19 -5.86 -7.14
C PHE A 49 -0.17 -7.00 -7.12
N MET A 50 -0.18 -7.86 -8.14
CA MET A 50 0.86 -8.89 -8.32
C MET A 50 2.27 -8.25 -8.38
N GLY A 51 2.40 -7.13 -9.10
CA GLY A 51 3.63 -6.36 -9.15
C GLY A 51 4.09 -5.84 -7.79
N TYR A 52 3.17 -5.42 -6.92
CA TYR A 52 3.52 -5.02 -5.55
C TYR A 52 4.04 -6.19 -4.73
N LEU A 53 3.37 -7.34 -4.79
CA LEU A 53 3.81 -8.54 -4.06
C LEU A 53 5.20 -8.98 -4.48
N MET A 54 5.48 -8.99 -5.78
CA MET A 54 6.80 -9.31 -6.33
C MET A 54 7.86 -8.29 -5.88
N LEU A 55 7.54 -6.99 -5.92
CA LEU A 55 8.42 -5.93 -5.46
C LEU A 55 8.76 -6.10 -3.97
N PHE A 56 7.77 -6.34 -3.13
CA PHE A 56 7.96 -6.52 -1.69
C PHE A 56 8.79 -7.76 -1.38
N HIS A 57 8.55 -8.84 -2.13
CA HIS A 57 9.35 -10.05 -2.01
C HIS A 57 10.82 -9.81 -2.39
N GLU A 58 11.10 -9.17 -3.53
CA GLU A 58 12.47 -8.86 -3.98
C GLU A 58 13.23 -7.98 -2.98
N LEU A 59 12.53 -7.03 -2.36
CA LEU A 59 13.11 -6.12 -1.36
C LEU A 59 13.26 -6.75 0.03
N GLY A 60 12.65 -7.90 0.29
CA GLY A 60 12.54 -8.45 1.66
C GLY A 60 11.82 -7.47 2.59
N LEU A 61 10.78 -6.79 2.09
CA LEU A 61 10.07 -5.76 2.82
C LEU A 61 9.30 -6.36 4.01
N ASP A 62 9.42 -5.73 5.18
CA ASP A 62 8.69 -6.12 6.39
C ASP A 62 7.30 -5.48 6.41
N TYR A 63 6.29 -6.23 5.93
CA TYR A 63 4.92 -5.75 5.81
C TYR A 63 3.90 -6.81 6.20
N THR A 64 2.67 -6.38 6.43
CA THR A 64 1.50 -7.26 6.54
C THR A 64 0.32 -6.69 5.76
N LEU A 65 -0.52 -7.59 5.24
CA LEU A 65 -1.82 -7.28 4.68
C LEU A 65 -2.91 -7.39 5.75
N SER A 66 -4.05 -6.73 5.54
CA SER A 66 -5.20 -6.88 6.42
C SER A 66 -6.43 -7.37 5.68
N THR A 67 -7.16 -8.29 6.31
CA THR A 67 -8.50 -8.71 5.87
C THR A 67 -9.61 -7.84 6.48
N TYR A 68 -9.27 -6.90 7.38
CA TYR A 68 -10.23 -6.05 8.11
C TYR A 68 -10.23 -4.60 7.64
N ALA A 69 -9.16 -4.14 7.01
CA ALA A 69 -9.05 -2.80 6.49
C ALA A 69 -8.55 -2.82 5.05
N SER A 70 -9.29 -2.18 4.18
CA SER A 70 -8.92 -1.86 2.81
C SER A 70 -9.29 -0.42 2.52
N GLU A 71 -8.86 0.11 1.40
CA GLU A 71 -9.32 1.41 0.97
C GLU A 71 -10.81 1.34 0.61
N GLY A 72 -11.61 2.05 1.32
CA GLY A 72 -13.06 2.17 1.07
C GLY A 72 -13.56 3.60 1.29
N GLY A 73 -12.68 4.50 1.72
CA GLY A 73 -13.04 5.88 2.05
C GLY A 73 -13.61 6.64 0.86
N ASN A 74 -13.10 6.40 -0.34
CA ASN A 74 -13.62 7.00 -1.55
C ASN A 74 -15.06 6.52 -1.85
N PHE A 75 -15.32 5.23 -1.79
CA PHE A 75 -16.67 4.68 -1.93
C PHE A 75 -17.62 5.18 -0.83
N GLY A 76 -17.12 5.28 0.40
CA GLY A 76 -17.87 5.87 1.50
C GLY A 76 -18.34 7.29 1.20
N SER A 77 -17.53 8.08 0.52
CA SER A 77 -17.86 9.46 0.15
C SER A 77 -19.04 9.57 -0.82
N PHE A 78 -19.30 8.54 -1.63
CA PHE A 78 -20.50 8.48 -2.47
C PHE A 78 -21.80 8.28 -1.68
N VAL A 79 -21.69 7.74 -0.47
CA VAL A 79 -22.84 7.51 0.42
C VAL A 79 -23.01 8.70 1.36
N SER A 80 -21.97 9.00 2.15
CA SER A 80 -21.95 10.13 3.07
C SER A 80 -20.55 10.35 3.66
N PHE A 81 -20.29 11.56 4.14
CA PHE A 81 -19.06 11.85 4.87
C PHE A 81 -18.89 10.99 6.16
N ASP A 82 -19.98 10.65 6.82
CA ASP A 82 -19.93 9.76 7.99
C ASP A 82 -19.48 8.35 7.62
N MET A 83 -19.90 7.85 6.46
CA MET A 83 -19.44 6.56 5.96
C MET A 83 -17.95 6.62 5.57
N ALA A 84 -17.53 7.66 4.87
CA ALA A 84 -16.12 7.88 4.55
C ALA A 84 -15.25 7.92 5.81
N LYS A 85 -15.69 8.65 6.84
CA LYS A 85 -15.03 8.73 8.14
C LYS A 85 -14.90 7.35 8.80
N LYS A 86 -15.97 6.56 8.81
CA LYS A 86 -15.96 5.20 9.39
C LYS A 86 -14.98 4.27 8.68
N LEU A 87 -14.92 4.33 7.35
CA LEU A 87 -14.04 3.50 6.56
C LEU A 87 -12.56 3.90 6.75
N ASN A 88 -12.29 5.21 6.74
CA ASN A 88 -10.93 5.71 7.01
C ASN A 88 -10.46 5.34 8.43
N ALA A 89 -11.34 5.42 9.42
CA ALA A 89 -10.98 5.06 10.80
C ALA A 89 -10.50 3.60 10.94
N LYS A 90 -11.00 2.69 10.09
CA LYS A 90 -10.57 1.29 10.10
C LYS A 90 -9.09 1.13 9.77
N MET A 91 -8.52 1.95 8.88
CA MET A 91 -7.10 1.87 8.53
C MET A 91 -6.21 2.17 9.73
N TYR A 92 -6.52 3.24 10.48
CA TYR A 92 -5.78 3.56 11.70
C TYR A 92 -6.02 2.55 12.83
N ALA A 93 -7.26 2.10 13.00
CA ALA A 93 -7.57 1.07 13.99
C ALA A 93 -6.79 -0.22 13.73
N GLU A 94 -6.66 -0.58 12.47
CA GLU A 94 -5.94 -1.79 12.06
C GLU A 94 -4.42 -1.63 12.22
N ALA A 95 -3.85 -0.50 11.81
CA ALA A 95 -2.44 -0.21 12.04
C ALA A 95 -2.09 -0.30 13.55
N LYS A 96 -2.94 0.27 14.41
CA LYS A 96 -2.80 0.17 15.86
C LYS A 96 -2.90 -1.27 16.36
N ARG A 97 -3.89 -2.04 15.89
CA ARG A 97 -4.11 -3.44 16.27
C ARG A 97 -2.92 -4.32 15.94
N LEU A 98 -2.34 -4.11 14.76
CA LEU A 98 -1.19 -4.86 14.25
C LEU A 98 0.14 -4.35 14.80
N GLY A 99 0.19 -3.13 15.33
CA GLY A 99 1.41 -2.52 15.84
C GLY A 99 2.33 -1.99 14.75
N SER A 100 1.78 -1.77 13.54
CA SER A 100 2.55 -1.27 12.41
C SER A 100 2.99 0.18 12.64
N LYS A 101 4.17 0.53 12.12
CA LYS A 101 4.80 1.83 12.35
C LYS A 101 4.31 2.90 11.38
N TRP A 102 3.92 2.50 10.19
CA TRP A 102 3.35 3.35 9.15
C TRP A 102 2.53 2.52 8.16
N ILE A 103 1.86 3.20 7.25
CA ILE A 103 0.98 2.59 6.26
C ILE A 103 1.52 2.89 4.86
N LEU A 104 1.65 1.86 4.03
CA LEU A 104 1.93 1.99 2.61
C LEU A 104 0.61 1.86 1.85
N GLY A 105 0.27 2.86 1.07
CA GLY A 105 -0.95 2.88 0.27
C GLY A 105 -0.67 2.61 -1.21
N GLY A 106 -1.58 1.92 -1.88
CA GLY A 106 -1.51 1.65 -3.32
C GLY A 106 -1.64 2.90 -4.20
N GLU A 107 -1.75 2.71 -5.51
CA GLU A 107 -1.62 3.77 -6.53
C GLU A 107 -2.87 4.63 -6.72
N CYS A 108 -4.02 4.25 -6.16
CA CYS A 108 -5.29 4.90 -6.45
C CYS A 108 -5.31 6.39 -6.06
N GLY A 109 -5.39 7.27 -7.05
CA GLY A 109 -5.44 8.71 -6.82
C GLY A 109 -6.65 9.17 -6.01
N HIS A 110 -7.79 8.48 -6.10
CA HIS A 110 -8.97 8.77 -5.29
C HIS A 110 -8.76 8.42 -3.83
N MET A 111 -8.19 7.25 -3.56
CA MET A 111 -7.76 6.86 -2.22
C MET A 111 -6.81 7.90 -1.63
N TRP A 112 -5.82 8.29 -2.41
CA TRP A 112 -4.80 9.25 -1.99
C TRP A 112 -5.39 10.63 -1.67
N ARG A 113 -6.32 11.08 -2.48
CA ARG A 113 -7.08 12.33 -2.20
C ARG A 113 -7.81 12.25 -0.86
N VAL A 114 -8.51 11.17 -0.58
CA VAL A 114 -9.24 10.98 0.67
C VAL A 114 -8.29 10.97 1.86
N ILE A 115 -7.16 10.30 1.74
CA ILE A 115 -6.15 10.22 2.80
C ILE A 115 -5.54 11.59 3.07
N ASN A 116 -5.02 12.25 2.05
CA ASN A 116 -4.32 13.54 2.24
C ASN A 116 -5.25 14.67 2.66
N GLN A 117 -6.47 14.72 2.12
CA GLN A 117 -7.37 15.84 2.41
C GLN A 117 -8.24 15.61 3.63
N TYR A 118 -8.62 14.36 3.91
CA TYR A 118 -9.67 14.10 4.86
C TYR A 118 -9.26 13.24 6.06
N MET A 119 -8.18 12.47 5.97
CA MET A 119 -7.82 11.54 7.05
C MET A 119 -7.62 12.26 8.39
N ALA A 120 -6.77 13.25 8.44
CA ALA A 120 -6.54 14.03 9.66
C ALA A 120 -7.78 14.80 10.12
N THR A 121 -8.56 15.32 9.17
CA THR A 121 -9.79 16.09 9.47
C THR A 121 -10.89 15.20 10.05
N TYR A 122 -11.06 13.99 9.51
CA TYR A 122 -12.15 13.09 9.92
C TYR A 122 -11.80 12.24 11.13
N ASN A 123 -10.56 11.80 11.23
CA ASN A 123 -10.15 10.76 12.18
C ASN A 123 -9.20 11.29 13.26
N GLY A 124 -8.81 12.57 13.16
CA GLY A 124 -7.84 13.15 14.09
C GLY A 124 -6.42 12.66 13.86
N PRO A 125 -5.53 12.80 14.84
CA PRO A 125 -4.14 12.42 14.74
C PRO A 125 -4.00 10.91 14.55
N ALA A 126 -2.91 10.51 13.90
CA ALA A 126 -2.55 9.10 13.77
C ALA A 126 -2.37 8.44 15.16
N PRO A 127 -2.63 7.12 15.28
CA PRO A 127 -2.52 6.42 16.56
C PRO A 127 -1.13 6.53 17.18
N GLU A 128 -1.09 6.49 18.51
CA GLU A 128 0.16 6.33 19.24
C GLU A 128 0.88 5.03 18.88
N GLY A 129 2.21 5.06 18.91
CA GLY A 129 3.06 3.92 18.56
C GLY A 129 3.46 3.88 17.09
N MET A 130 2.84 4.69 16.24
CA MET A 130 3.32 4.90 14.88
C MET A 130 4.56 5.80 14.86
N MET A 131 5.39 5.65 13.83
CA MET A 131 6.63 6.41 13.63
C MET A 131 6.33 7.91 13.43
N ASP A 132 7.13 8.81 14.00
CA ASP A 132 6.91 10.26 13.83
C ASP A 132 6.91 10.66 12.34
N VAL A 133 7.93 10.23 11.62
CA VAL A 133 7.98 10.36 10.15
C VAL A 133 8.20 8.99 9.58
N PRO A 134 7.29 8.48 8.72
CA PRO A 134 7.52 7.26 7.99
C PRO A 134 8.89 7.28 7.32
N THR A 135 9.67 6.23 7.51
CA THR A 135 11.04 6.15 7.00
C THR A 135 11.19 4.84 6.24
N SER A 136 11.77 4.90 5.05
CA SER A 136 12.01 3.71 4.24
C SER A 136 12.98 2.77 4.96
N PRO A 137 12.62 1.50 5.22
CA PRO A 137 13.55 0.54 5.81
C PRO A 137 14.66 0.12 4.85
N ILE A 138 14.50 0.41 3.55
CA ILE A 138 15.43 0.02 2.49
C ILE A 138 16.48 1.09 2.21
N THR A 139 16.08 2.37 2.24
CA THR A 139 16.93 3.51 1.83
C THR A 139 17.27 4.44 2.99
N GLY A 140 16.49 4.41 4.06
CA GLY A 140 16.57 5.37 5.16
C GLY A 140 15.93 6.72 4.85
N THR A 141 15.30 6.89 3.70
CA THR A 141 14.61 8.13 3.32
C THR A 141 13.42 8.39 4.23
N ARG A 142 13.33 9.60 4.74
CA ARG A 142 12.22 10.10 5.56
C ARG A 142 11.15 10.71 4.66
N PHE A 143 9.95 10.18 4.69
CA PHE A 143 8.79 10.68 3.93
C PHE A 143 8.09 11.81 4.69
N GLU A 144 8.65 13.00 4.66
CA GLU A 144 8.17 14.15 5.44
C GLU A 144 6.72 14.53 5.12
N ASN A 145 6.29 14.35 3.88
CA ASN A 145 4.90 14.58 3.46
C ASN A 145 3.90 13.67 4.18
N ALA A 146 4.34 12.49 4.60
CA ALA A 146 3.54 11.51 5.32
C ALA A 146 3.53 11.72 6.86
N ARG A 147 4.22 12.74 7.37
CA ARG A 147 4.34 13.00 8.82
C ARG A 147 2.97 13.05 9.52
N ALA A 148 1.99 13.72 8.95
CA ALA A 148 0.68 13.88 9.57
C ALA A 148 -0.18 12.62 9.48
N THR A 149 -0.23 11.98 8.31
CA THR A 149 -1.12 10.85 8.02
C THR A 149 -0.50 9.49 8.33
N LYS A 150 0.84 9.41 8.44
CA LYS A 150 1.60 8.16 8.54
C LYS A 150 1.41 7.23 7.33
N MET A 151 0.97 7.77 6.20
CA MET A 151 0.68 7.02 4.99
C MET A 151 1.57 7.50 3.85
N VAL A 152 2.33 6.58 3.26
CA VAL A 152 3.20 6.81 2.11
C VAL A 152 2.54 6.23 0.87
N HIS A 153 2.57 6.96 -0.23
CA HIS A 153 2.06 6.46 -1.51
C HIS A 153 3.07 5.50 -2.15
N ILE A 154 2.58 4.42 -2.75
CA ILE A 154 3.46 3.43 -3.41
C ILE A 154 4.36 4.07 -4.48
N ALA A 155 3.87 5.06 -5.21
CA ALA A 155 4.68 5.76 -6.21
C ALA A 155 5.83 6.56 -5.58
N GLU A 156 5.60 7.19 -4.40
CA GLU A 156 6.66 7.89 -3.66
C GLU A 156 7.71 6.91 -3.15
N PHE A 157 7.26 5.78 -2.57
CA PHE A 157 8.13 4.71 -2.14
C PHE A 157 8.94 4.12 -3.31
N THR A 158 8.29 3.83 -4.45
CA THR A 158 8.98 3.30 -5.64
C THR A 158 9.97 4.30 -6.23
N ALA A 159 9.62 5.58 -6.29
CA ALA A 159 10.53 6.63 -6.75
C ALA A 159 11.79 6.71 -5.86
N ASP A 160 11.62 6.61 -4.55
CA ASP A 160 12.74 6.56 -3.60
C ASP A 160 13.67 5.36 -3.89
N LEU A 161 13.11 4.18 -4.12
CA LEU A 161 13.88 2.99 -4.47
C LEU A 161 14.68 3.18 -5.79
N ILE A 162 14.05 3.80 -6.79
CA ILE A 162 14.70 4.10 -8.07
C ILE A 162 15.86 5.08 -7.87
N HIS A 163 15.63 6.17 -7.15
CA HIS A 163 16.66 7.18 -6.86
C HIS A 163 17.87 6.61 -6.12
N HIS A 164 17.66 5.59 -5.29
CA HIS A 164 18.74 4.93 -4.54
C HIS A 164 19.28 3.67 -5.21
N ASN A 165 18.92 3.41 -6.49
CA ASN A 165 19.35 2.23 -7.24
C ASN A 165 19.06 0.91 -6.53
N LYS A 166 17.90 0.80 -5.87
CA LYS A 166 17.46 -0.41 -5.18
C LYS A 166 16.65 -1.35 -6.07
N LEU A 167 16.30 -0.93 -7.28
CA LEU A 167 15.57 -1.72 -8.27
C LEU A 167 16.45 -1.98 -9.50
N ASN A 168 16.46 -3.24 -9.94
CA ASN A 168 17.13 -3.63 -11.18
C ASN A 168 16.22 -3.37 -12.38
N LEU A 169 16.12 -2.10 -12.79
CA LEU A 169 15.29 -1.69 -13.91
C LEU A 169 15.87 -2.16 -15.25
N ARG A 170 14.99 -2.61 -16.13
CA ARG A 170 15.32 -3.09 -17.48
C ARG A 170 14.65 -2.20 -18.53
N PRO A 171 15.16 -0.99 -18.76
CA PRO A 171 14.54 -0.01 -19.67
C PRO A 171 14.43 -0.54 -21.11
N GLU A 172 15.32 -1.44 -21.53
CA GLU A 172 15.31 -2.07 -22.85
C GLU A 172 14.02 -2.86 -23.14
N ARG A 173 13.33 -3.35 -22.11
CA ARG A 173 12.05 -4.05 -22.26
C ARG A 173 10.89 -3.14 -22.64
N ASN A 174 11.05 -1.84 -22.44
CA ASN A 174 10.05 -0.82 -22.74
C ASN A 174 10.40 -0.03 -24.01
N THR A 175 11.41 -0.45 -24.77
CA THR A 175 11.81 0.22 -26.00
C THR A 175 10.66 0.19 -27.01
N GLY A 176 10.29 1.36 -27.52
CA GLY A 176 9.19 1.52 -28.48
C GLY A 176 7.80 1.64 -27.86
N ILE A 177 7.67 1.57 -26.53
CA ILE A 177 6.41 1.82 -25.84
C ILE A 177 6.29 3.34 -25.60
N ILE A 178 5.20 3.92 -26.10
CA ILE A 178 4.86 5.33 -25.86
C ILE A 178 3.65 5.35 -24.93
N THR A 179 3.79 6.00 -23.77
CA THR A 179 2.68 6.23 -22.85
C THR A 179 2.25 7.68 -22.90
N THR A 180 0.94 7.92 -22.81
CA THR A 180 0.34 9.25 -22.69
C THR A 180 -0.47 9.31 -21.40
N PHE A 181 -0.51 10.47 -20.77
CA PHE A 181 -1.29 10.75 -19.58
C PHE A 181 -2.42 11.71 -19.89
#